data_fbdfb916507ae72c8766dd2b008b5dc2
#
_entry.id   fbdfb916507ae72c8766dd2b008b5dc2
#
_cell.length_a   1.000
_cell.length_b   1.000
_cell.length_c   1.000
_cell.angle_alpha   90.00
_cell.angle_beta   90.00
_cell.angle_gamma   90.00
#
_symmetry.space_group_name_H-M   'P 1'
#
loop_
_entity.id
_entity.type
_entity.pdbx_description
1 polymer ?
#
loop_
_entity_poly.entity_id
_entity_poly.type
_entity_poly.pdbx_seq_one_letter_code
_entity_poly.pdbx_strand_id
1 'polypeptide(L)'
;LKEKRLAEKQRQKKYLMQQLLTGKKRLPGFSGQWEIKDFNQVFAFGVTNTFSRECMCEDSTGVKNIHYGDILVRYGEVLKLSEQEIPSLLSDIGAKITTFVEDGDVVIADTAEDLTAGKAVEVQETHGKKVAAGLHTMLCKPIKDCFAPGWLGYYMNSETYHKQLVPYIAGVKVMSISKGNIVKTHILMPPIEEQAAIAEVLSTADREIELLQQDIEQEKQKKKALMQLLLTGIVRVKT
;
A
#
# COMPACT_ATOMS: atom_id res chain seq x y z
N LEU A 1 -3.41 -27.06 5.80
CA LEU A 1 -3.53 -27.02 4.34
C LEU A 1 -3.72 -25.59 3.83
N LYS A 2 -4.68 -24.80 4.38
CA LYS A 2 -4.98 -23.42 3.97
C LYS A 2 -3.77 -22.48 4.16
N GLU A 3 -3.05 -22.55 5.29
CA GLU A 3 -1.84 -21.73 5.54
C GLU A 3 -0.71 -22.03 4.53
N LYS A 4 -0.52 -23.28 4.12
CA LYS A 4 0.45 -23.63 3.05
C LYS A 4 0.05 -23.00 1.72
N ARG A 5 -1.25 -23.02 1.39
CA ARG A 5 -1.79 -22.39 0.17
C ARG A 5 -1.62 -20.87 0.21
N LEU A 6 -1.85 -20.24 1.37
CA LEU A 6 -1.61 -18.81 1.55
C LEU A 6 -0.14 -18.45 1.27
N ALA A 7 0.80 -19.17 1.89
CA ALA A 7 2.23 -18.94 1.69
C ALA A 7 2.66 -19.16 0.21
N GLU A 8 2.02 -20.08 -0.49
CA GLU A 8 2.27 -20.31 -1.91
C GLU A 8 1.75 -19.17 -2.77
N LYS A 9 0.53 -18.64 -2.50
CA LYS A 9 -0.03 -17.49 -3.19
C LYS A 9 0.80 -16.22 -2.97
N GLN A 10 1.29 -15.99 -1.75
CA GLN A 10 2.20 -14.88 -1.46
C GLN A 10 3.52 -14.99 -2.25
N ARG A 11 4.09 -16.18 -2.35
CA ARG A 11 5.29 -16.41 -3.19
C ARG A 11 4.99 -16.19 -4.66
N GLN A 12 3.84 -16.63 -5.14
CA GLN A 12 3.40 -16.42 -6.52
C GLN A 12 3.25 -14.93 -6.82
N LYS A 13 2.59 -14.14 -5.95
CA LYS A 13 2.49 -12.68 -6.10
C LYS A 13 3.88 -12.05 -6.18
N LYS A 14 4.78 -12.38 -5.24
CA LYS A 14 6.16 -11.86 -5.25
C LYS A 14 6.89 -12.17 -6.56
N TYR A 15 6.75 -13.39 -7.07
CA TYR A 15 7.32 -13.78 -8.37
C TYR A 15 6.72 -12.95 -9.52
N LEU A 16 5.39 -12.78 -9.56
CA LEU A 16 4.71 -11.95 -10.56
C LEU A 16 5.22 -10.51 -10.53
N MET A 17 5.33 -9.90 -9.35
CA MET A 17 5.90 -8.56 -9.21
C MET A 17 7.31 -8.48 -9.80
N GLN A 18 8.19 -9.45 -9.49
CA GLN A 18 9.56 -9.48 -10.02
C GLN A 18 9.63 -9.66 -11.54
N GLN A 19 8.68 -10.35 -12.14
CA GLN A 19 8.67 -10.59 -13.59
C GLN A 19 7.99 -9.44 -14.36
N LEU A 20 6.81 -9.03 -13.91
CA LEU A 20 5.97 -8.09 -14.64
C LEU A 20 6.40 -6.64 -14.46
N LEU A 21 6.76 -6.22 -13.22
CA LEU A 21 7.15 -4.83 -12.94
C LEU A 21 8.57 -4.48 -13.44
N THR A 22 9.30 -5.44 -13.98
CA THR A 22 10.63 -5.23 -14.56
C THR A 22 10.66 -5.40 -16.06
N GLY A 23 9.54 -5.80 -16.68
CA GLY A 23 9.48 -6.16 -18.10
C GLY A 23 10.24 -7.43 -18.48
N LYS A 24 10.78 -8.21 -17.48
CA LYS A 24 11.43 -9.50 -17.74
C LYS A 24 10.49 -10.49 -18.40
N LYS A 25 9.22 -10.45 -18.01
CA LYS A 25 8.14 -11.18 -18.66
C LYS A 25 7.04 -10.19 -19.01
N ARG A 26 6.62 -10.19 -20.25
CA ARG A 26 5.52 -9.36 -20.73
C ARG A 26 4.24 -10.17 -20.77
N LEU A 27 3.14 -9.50 -20.50
CA LEU A 27 1.82 -10.10 -20.70
C LEU A 27 1.56 -10.31 -22.21
N PRO A 28 0.78 -11.34 -22.59
CA PRO A 28 0.44 -11.57 -23.99
C PRO A 28 -0.21 -10.33 -24.62
N GLY A 29 0.20 -10.00 -25.84
CA GLY A 29 -0.30 -8.84 -26.59
C GLY A 29 0.47 -7.54 -26.36
N PHE A 30 1.41 -7.49 -25.43
CA PHE A 30 2.22 -6.30 -25.15
C PHE A 30 3.66 -6.47 -25.63
N SER A 31 4.11 -5.57 -26.50
CA SER A 31 5.47 -5.55 -27.05
C SER A 31 6.07 -4.14 -27.15
N GLY A 32 5.32 -3.11 -26.75
CA GLY A 32 5.77 -1.72 -26.78
C GLY A 32 7.01 -1.49 -25.92
N GLN A 33 7.84 -0.52 -26.29
CA GLN A 33 9.01 -0.15 -25.52
C GLN A 33 8.60 0.53 -24.21
N TRP A 34 9.26 0.21 -23.10
CA TRP A 34 9.10 0.90 -21.84
C TRP A 34 9.99 2.15 -21.80
N GLU A 35 9.45 3.23 -21.26
CA GLU A 35 10.18 4.47 -21.06
C GLU A 35 10.75 4.52 -19.65
N ILE A 36 11.85 5.24 -19.48
CA ILE A 36 12.40 5.59 -18.17
C ILE A 36 12.26 7.09 -18.01
N LYS A 37 11.62 7.53 -16.93
CA LYS A 37 11.46 8.95 -16.59
C LYS A 37 12.12 9.24 -15.24
N ASP A 38 12.72 10.41 -15.12
CA ASP A 38 13.14 10.89 -13.82
C ASP A 38 11.95 11.16 -12.92
N PHE A 39 12.09 10.95 -11.63
CA PHE A 39 10.99 11.13 -10.66
C PHE A 39 10.29 12.48 -10.83
N ASN A 40 11.04 13.58 -10.95
CA ASN A 40 10.52 14.93 -11.12
C ASN A 40 9.80 15.19 -12.46
N GLN A 41 9.95 14.31 -13.44
CA GLN A 41 9.21 14.42 -14.70
C GLN A 41 7.79 13.90 -14.60
N VAL A 42 7.51 13.08 -13.59
CA VAL A 42 6.23 12.37 -13.45
C VAL A 42 5.53 12.64 -12.11
N PHE A 43 6.22 13.24 -11.13
CA PHE A 43 5.65 13.56 -9.82
C PHE A 43 5.92 15.00 -9.40
N ALA A 44 4.95 15.56 -8.68
CA ALA A 44 5.11 16.73 -7.85
C ALA A 44 4.86 16.38 -6.38
N PHE A 45 5.55 17.02 -5.44
CA PHE A 45 5.29 16.83 -4.01
C PHE A 45 4.12 17.68 -3.53
N GLY A 46 3.20 17.04 -2.82
CA GLY A 46 2.17 17.72 -2.06
C GLY A 46 2.64 18.07 -0.64
N VAL A 47 1.76 18.77 0.07
CA VAL A 47 1.95 19.13 1.49
C VAL A 47 1.48 17.98 2.37
N THR A 48 2.26 17.66 3.41
CA THR A 48 1.92 16.67 4.44
C THR A 48 1.81 17.36 5.79
N ASN A 49 1.07 16.78 6.72
CA ASN A 49 0.96 17.28 8.08
C ASN A 49 1.94 16.56 9.02
N THR A 50 2.11 17.11 10.22
CA THR A 50 3.03 16.60 11.25
C THR A 50 2.31 16.11 12.51
N PHE A 51 1.00 15.81 12.41
CA PHE A 51 0.19 15.37 13.54
C PHE A 51 0.50 13.93 13.90
N SER A 52 0.74 13.70 15.20
CA SER A 52 1.02 12.39 15.76
C SER A 52 -0.25 11.54 15.86
N ARG A 53 -0.08 10.25 16.21
CA ARG A 53 -1.18 9.32 16.44
C ARG A 53 -2.19 9.80 17.49
N GLU A 54 -1.74 10.55 18.49
CA GLU A 54 -2.61 11.10 19.55
C GLU A 54 -3.63 12.13 19.03
N CYS A 55 -3.36 12.72 17.85
CA CYS A 55 -4.27 13.64 17.18
C CYS A 55 -5.32 12.93 16.31
N MET A 56 -5.42 11.60 16.41
CA MET A 56 -6.31 10.80 15.57
C MET A 56 -7.40 10.12 16.40
N CYS A 57 -8.52 9.85 15.76
CA CYS A 57 -9.66 9.13 16.34
C CYS A 57 -10.31 8.23 15.28
N GLU A 58 -11.18 7.33 15.75
CA GLU A 58 -11.93 6.40 14.88
C GLU A 58 -13.22 7.03 14.31
N ASP A 59 -13.30 8.35 14.23
CA ASP A 59 -14.46 9.04 13.63
C ASP A 59 -14.52 8.82 12.12
N SER A 60 -15.69 8.43 11.62
CA SER A 60 -15.92 8.19 10.20
C SER A 60 -16.12 9.48 9.38
N THR A 61 -16.43 10.61 10.03
CA THR A 61 -16.86 11.86 9.36
C THR A 61 -15.75 12.91 9.20
N GLY A 62 -14.63 12.75 9.93
CA GLY A 62 -13.51 13.69 9.94
C GLY A 62 -12.59 13.60 8.72
N VAL A 63 -11.56 14.45 8.69
CA VAL A 63 -10.47 14.36 7.71
C VAL A 63 -9.66 13.10 7.99
N LYS A 64 -9.67 12.17 7.07
CA LYS A 64 -8.89 10.93 7.14
C LYS A 64 -7.39 11.24 7.08
N ASN A 65 -6.58 10.48 7.81
CA ASN A 65 -5.13 10.74 7.87
C ASN A 65 -4.31 9.47 7.66
N ILE A 66 -3.48 9.47 6.62
CA ILE A 66 -2.58 8.36 6.30
C ILE A 66 -1.27 8.58 7.06
N HIS A 67 -1.05 7.80 8.13
CA HIS A 67 0.14 7.88 8.96
C HIS A 67 1.21 6.88 8.49
N TYR A 68 2.50 7.24 8.57
CA TYR A 68 3.60 6.37 8.11
C TYR A 68 3.57 4.96 8.71
N GLY A 69 3.24 4.83 10.00
CA GLY A 69 3.16 3.54 10.67
C GLY A 69 2.06 2.63 10.08
N ASP A 70 0.95 3.20 9.59
CA ASP A 70 -0.10 2.41 8.93
C ASP A 70 0.35 1.96 7.53
N ILE A 71 1.09 2.80 6.80
CA ILE A 71 1.70 2.42 5.53
C ILE A 71 2.63 1.21 5.73
N LEU A 72 3.43 1.23 6.79
CA LEU A 72 4.41 0.17 7.04
C LEU A 72 3.76 -1.18 7.40
N VAL A 73 2.66 -1.18 8.18
CA VAL A 73 2.14 -2.41 8.80
C VAL A 73 0.70 -2.77 8.44
N ARG A 74 -0.15 -1.82 8.02
CA ARG A 74 -1.58 -2.05 7.79
C ARG A 74 -1.96 -2.10 6.32
N TYR A 75 -1.41 -1.19 5.51
CA TYR A 75 -1.85 -1.03 4.15
C TYR A 75 -1.03 -1.89 3.20
N GLY A 76 -1.72 -2.41 2.17
CA GLY A 76 -1.10 -3.02 1.00
C GLY A 76 -0.45 -1.98 0.08
N GLU A 77 -0.20 -2.37 -1.13
CA GLU A 77 0.38 -1.49 -2.15
C GLU A 77 -0.63 -0.46 -2.66
N VAL A 78 -1.92 -0.82 -2.65
CA VAL A 78 -3.05 0.05 -3.05
C VAL A 78 -4.01 0.16 -1.87
N LEU A 79 -4.35 1.39 -1.48
CA LEU A 79 -5.31 1.69 -0.42
C LEU A 79 -6.61 2.19 -1.03
N LYS A 80 -7.63 1.35 -1.01
CA LYS A 80 -8.98 1.70 -1.43
C LYS A 80 -9.82 2.11 -0.22
N LEU A 81 -10.28 3.34 -0.21
CA LEU A 81 -11.07 3.87 0.90
C LEU A 81 -12.51 3.35 0.95
N SER A 82 -12.96 2.64 -0.07
CA SER A 82 -14.23 1.89 -0.05
C SER A 82 -14.11 0.58 0.73
N GLU A 83 -12.93 -0.03 0.74
CA GLU A 83 -12.67 -1.36 1.32
C GLU A 83 -12.01 -1.28 2.70
N GLN A 84 -11.31 -0.16 2.99
CA GLN A 84 -10.52 -0.01 4.21
C GLN A 84 -10.78 1.31 4.92
N GLU A 85 -11.16 1.24 6.19
CA GLU A 85 -11.26 2.42 7.04
C GLU A 85 -9.87 2.85 7.54
N ILE A 86 -9.66 4.17 7.52
CA ILE A 86 -8.46 4.81 8.06
C ILE A 86 -8.87 5.81 9.12
N PRO A 87 -8.04 6.04 10.15
CA PRO A 87 -8.36 6.96 11.23
C PRO A 87 -8.51 8.39 10.72
N SER A 88 -9.31 9.18 11.42
CA SER A 88 -9.52 10.61 11.16
C SER A 88 -8.70 11.46 12.12
N LEU A 89 -8.35 12.67 11.70
CA LEU A 89 -7.86 13.70 12.61
C LEU A 89 -9.01 14.22 13.49
N LEU A 90 -8.69 14.61 14.72
CA LEU A 90 -9.62 15.33 15.59
C LEU A 90 -10.16 16.57 14.85
N SER A 91 -11.43 16.92 15.09
CA SER A 91 -12.16 17.89 14.28
C SER A 91 -11.50 19.28 14.20
N ASP A 92 -10.96 19.77 15.30
CA ASP A 92 -10.25 21.06 15.42
C ASP A 92 -8.91 21.06 14.66
N ILE A 93 -8.28 19.90 14.54
CA ILE A 93 -7.03 19.66 13.82
C ILE A 93 -7.32 19.46 12.33
N GLY A 94 -8.32 18.65 12.02
CA GLY A 94 -8.73 18.38 10.64
C GLY A 94 -9.13 19.65 9.88
N ALA A 95 -9.72 20.63 10.57
CA ALA A 95 -10.07 21.93 9.99
C ALA A 95 -8.86 22.74 9.48
N LYS A 96 -7.64 22.43 9.91
CA LYS A 96 -6.39 23.11 9.50
C LYS A 96 -5.79 22.52 8.21
N ILE A 97 -6.31 21.38 7.73
CA ILE A 97 -5.79 20.71 6.54
C ILE A 97 -6.31 21.42 5.29
N THR A 98 -5.38 21.78 4.41
CA THR A 98 -5.66 22.48 3.15
C THR A 98 -5.30 21.68 1.90
N THR A 99 -4.46 20.65 2.05
CA THR A 99 -4.04 19.78 0.94
C THR A 99 -4.57 18.38 1.17
N PHE A 100 -5.28 17.86 0.18
CA PHE A 100 -5.88 16.53 0.24
C PHE A 100 -5.25 15.60 -0.78
N VAL A 101 -5.24 14.33 -0.41
CA VAL A 101 -4.86 13.21 -1.27
C VAL A 101 -6.01 12.91 -2.21
N GLU A 102 -5.72 12.73 -3.47
CA GLU A 102 -6.67 12.40 -4.55
C GLU A 102 -6.43 10.95 -5.03
N ASP A 103 -7.37 10.43 -5.81
CA ASP A 103 -7.22 9.12 -6.44
C ASP A 103 -6.00 9.10 -7.37
N GLY A 104 -5.15 8.08 -7.23
CA GLY A 104 -3.89 7.94 -7.94
C GLY A 104 -2.69 8.61 -7.26
N ASP A 105 -2.90 9.43 -6.23
CA ASP A 105 -1.80 9.97 -5.43
C ASP A 105 -1.07 8.84 -4.67
N VAL A 106 0.24 9.00 -4.49
CA VAL A 106 1.06 8.07 -3.74
C VAL A 106 1.55 8.71 -2.45
N VAL A 107 1.35 8.01 -1.34
CA VAL A 107 1.87 8.42 -0.03
C VAL A 107 3.00 7.46 0.37
N ILE A 108 4.19 8.01 0.60
CA ILE A 108 5.42 7.25 0.91
C ILE A 108 5.76 7.47 2.38
N ALA A 109 6.03 6.41 3.12
CA ALA A 109 6.62 6.50 4.46
C ALA A 109 8.10 6.87 4.35
N ASP A 110 8.46 8.05 4.83
CA ASP A 110 9.85 8.54 4.76
C ASP A 110 10.74 7.94 5.87
N THR A 111 10.16 7.30 6.84
CA THR A 111 10.81 6.78 8.05
C THR A 111 10.31 5.37 8.38
N ALA A 112 11.23 4.49 8.82
CA ALA A 112 10.94 3.15 9.32
C ALA A 112 12.01 2.70 10.33
N GLU A 113 11.79 1.58 11.02
CA GLU A 113 12.79 0.97 11.93
C GLU A 113 13.88 0.19 11.17
N ASP A 114 13.68 -0.06 9.88
CA ASP A 114 14.57 -0.84 9.02
C ASP A 114 14.63 -0.26 7.58
N LEU A 115 15.13 -1.03 6.63
CA LEU A 115 15.22 -0.65 5.22
C LEU A 115 13.87 -0.57 4.50
N THR A 116 12.73 -0.74 5.18
CA THR A 116 11.39 -0.54 4.59
C THR A 116 11.01 0.95 4.46
N ALA A 117 11.84 1.87 4.93
CA ALA A 117 11.69 3.28 4.61
C ALA A 117 11.58 3.47 3.09
N GLY A 118 10.62 4.27 2.65
CA GLY A 118 10.27 4.39 1.24
C GLY A 118 9.13 3.48 0.79
N LYS A 119 8.54 2.66 1.70
CA LYS A 119 7.29 1.93 1.40
C LYS A 119 6.20 2.92 1.03
N ALA A 120 5.48 2.61 -0.04
CA ALA A 120 4.49 3.48 -0.63
C ALA A 120 3.10 2.87 -0.62
N VAL A 121 2.07 3.70 -0.68
CA VAL A 121 0.70 3.30 -0.92
C VAL A 121 0.07 4.21 -1.97
N GLU A 122 -0.51 3.64 -3.00
CA GLU A 122 -1.34 4.39 -3.95
C GLU A 122 -2.77 4.46 -3.42
N VAL A 123 -3.33 5.67 -3.36
CA VAL A 123 -4.67 5.89 -2.82
C VAL A 123 -5.70 5.85 -3.94
N GLN A 124 -6.81 5.16 -3.71
CA GLN A 124 -7.90 5.02 -4.64
C GLN A 124 -9.26 5.07 -3.94
N GLU A 125 -10.30 5.34 -4.72
CA GLU A 125 -11.70 5.30 -4.26
C GLU A 125 -11.94 6.21 -3.06
N THR A 126 -11.39 7.43 -3.11
CA THR A 126 -11.60 8.45 -2.09
C THR A 126 -13.06 8.87 -1.99
N HIS A 127 -13.82 8.81 -3.11
CA HIS A 127 -15.25 9.12 -3.19
C HIS A 127 -15.61 10.44 -2.49
N GLY A 128 -14.75 11.47 -2.65
CA GLY A 128 -14.95 12.80 -2.06
C GLY A 128 -14.64 12.88 -0.56
N LYS A 129 -14.16 11.80 0.08
CA LYS A 129 -13.63 11.86 1.44
C LYS A 129 -12.39 12.76 1.46
N LYS A 130 -12.28 13.60 2.47
CA LYS A 130 -11.09 14.41 2.70
C LYS A 130 -10.01 13.54 3.32
N VAL A 131 -8.91 13.33 2.61
CA VAL A 131 -7.79 12.48 3.04
C VAL A 131 -6.51 13.32 3.08
N ALA A 132 -5.77 13.26 4.17
CA ALA A 132 -4.50 13.96 4.35
C ALA A 132 -3.34 12.97 4.43
N ALA A 133 -2.19 13.36 3.92
CA ALA A 133 -0.93 12.66 4.18
C ALA A 133 -0.32 13.16 5.50
N GLY A 134 -0.02 12.23 6.40
CA GLY A 134 0.30 12.49 7.82
C GLY A 134 1.80 12.59 8.11
N LEU A 135 2.09 12.50 9.40
CA LEU A 135 3.44 12.55 9.94
C LEU A 135 4.35 11.49 9.29
N HIS A 136 5.58 11.87 9.03
CA HIS A 136 6.62 11.03 8.40
C HIS A 136 6.16 10.40 7.10
N THR A 137 5.47 11.19 6.27
CA THR A 137 5.09 10.79 4.92
C THR A 137 5.51 11.82 3.89
N MET A 138 5.59 11.38 2.65
CA MET A 138 5.72 12.24 1.46
C MET A 138 4.52 12.00 0.57
N LEU A 139 3.79 13.06 0.25
CA LEU A 139 2.72 13.02 -0.73
C LEU A 139 3.31 13.27 -2.11
N CYS A 140 3.19 12.30 -3.00
CA CYS A 140 3.63 12.37 -4.39
C CYS A 140 2.38 12.38 -5.29
N LYS A 141 2.18 13.49 -5.99
CA LYS A 141 1.09 13.68 -6.93
C LYS A 141 1.58 13.38 -8.34
N PRO A 142 1.10 12.29 -8.98
CA PRO A 142 1.50 11.97 -10.33
C PRO A 142 0.93 12.97 -11.32
N ILE A 143 1.62 13.15 -12.45
CA ILE A 143 1.04 13.88 -13.58
C ILE A 143 -0.13 13.06 -14.10
N LYS A 144 -1.30 13.69 -14.25
CA LYS A 144 -2.54 13.05 -14.72
C LYS A 144 -2.33 12.38 -16.07
N ASP A 145 -3.02 11.28 -16.27
CA ASP A 145 -3.00 10.45 -17.49
C ASP A 145 -1.66 9.75 -17.84
N CYS A 146 -0.69 9.78 -16.93
CA CYS A 146 0.58 9.05 -17.11
C CYS A 146 0.56 7.63 -16.56
N PHE A 147 -0.33 7.34 -15.61
CA PHE A 147 -0.35 6.08 -14.87
C PHE A 147 -1.73 5.45 -14.83
N ALA A 148 -1.77 4.14 -15.01
CA ALA A 148 -2.98 3.36 -14.77
C ALA A 148 -3.21 3.17 -13.26
N PRO A 149 -4.47 3.16 -12.79
CA PRO A 149 -4.81 2.93 -11.39
C PRO A 149 -4.19 1.63 -10.85
N GLY A 150 -3.55 1.71 -9.68
CA GLY A 150 -2.88 0.60 -9.01
C GLY A 150 -1.44 0.35 -9.45
N TRP A 151 -1.02 0.84 -10.63
CA TRP A 151 0.33 0.62 -11.13
C TRP A 151 1.41 1.15 -10.20
N LEU A 152 1.27 2.40 -9.76
CA LEU A 152 2.27 3.05 -8.91
C LEU A 152 2.42 2.36 -7.56
N GLY A 153 1.32 1.94 -6.96
CA GLY A 153 1.32 1.21 -5.71
C GLY A 153 2.18 -0.05 -5.79
N TYR A 154 2.01 -0.86 -6.84
CA TYR A 154 2.83 -2.05 -7.05
C TYR A 154 4.26 -1.73 -7.45
N TYR A 155 4.45 -0.80 -8.39
CA TYR A 155 5.78 -0.49 -8.91
C TYR A 155 6.69 0.09 -7.83
N MET A 156 6.23 1.05 -7.04
CA MET A 156 7.03 1.72 -6.02
C MET A 156 7.35 0.81 -4.81
N ASN A 157 6.60 -0.27 -4.62
CA ASN A 157 6.91 -1.32 -3.65
C ASN A 157 7.67 -2.52 -4.26
N SER A 158 8.02 -2.45 -5.55
CA SER A 158 8.80 -3.50 -6.19
C SER A 158 10.25 -3.51 -5.69
N GLU A 159 10.86 -4.70 -5.71
CA GLU A 159 12.30 -4.85 -5.40
C GLU A 159 13.19 -3.99 -6.32
N THR A 160 12.78 -3.80 -7.57
CA THR A 160 13.50 -2.99 -8.56
C THR A 160 13.51 -1.51 -8.18
N TYR A 161 12.38 -0.96 -7.76
CA TYR A 161 12.33 0.43 -7.30
C TYR A 161 13.00 0.59 -5.94
N HIS A 162 12.74 -0.32 -5.00
CA HIS A 162 13.35 -0.28 -3.67
C HIS A 162 14.89 -0.33 -3.71
N LYS A 163 15.48 -1.09 -4.63
CA LYS A 163 16.95 -1.09 -4.84
C LYS A 163 17.52 0.27 -5.19
N GLN A 164 16.74 1.17 -5.81
CA GLN A 164 17.16 2.54 -6.07
C GLN A 164 17.15 3.39 -4.79
N LEU A 165 16.28 3.07 -3.81
CA LEU A 165 16.15 3.80 -2.55
C LEU A 165 17.23 3.41 -1.54
N VAL A 166 17.60 2.13 -1.46
CA VAL A 166 18.53 1.58 -0.46
C VAL A 166 19.81 2.40 -0.28
N PRO A 167 20.51 2.86 -1.33
CA PRO A 167 21.72 3.68 -1.17
C PRO A 167 21.48 5.04 -0.48
N TYR A 168 20.24 5.48 -0.41
CA TYR A 168 19.86 6.79 0.12
C TYR A 168 19.13 6.70 1.46
N ILE A 169 18.81 5.48 1.92
CA ILE A 169 18.23 5.26 3.24
C ILE A 169 19.34 5.35 4.27
N ALA A 170 19.20 6.23 5.24
CA ALA A 170 20.20 6.47 6.27
C ALA A 170 19.56 6.52 7.66
N GLY A 171 20.31 6.10 8.65
CA GLY A 171 19.91 6.08 10.07
C GLY A 171 20.62 4.97 10.84
N VAL A 172 20.43 4.94 12.17
CA VAL A 172 20.99 3.89 13.04
C VAL A 172 19.89 3.10 13.72
N LYS A 173 18.98 3.77 14.43
CA LYS A 173 17.79 3.16 15.06
C LYS A 173 16.52 3.42 14.26
N VAL A 174 16.49 4.55 13.59
CA VAL A 174 15.40 4.97 12.72
C VAL A 174 16.02 5.26 11.37
N MET A 175 15.58 4.54 10.36
CA MET A 175 15.98 4.71 8.98
C MET A 175 15.06 5.72 8.31
N SER A 176 15.63 6.60 7.48
CA SER A 176 14.84 7.60 6.76
C SER A 176 15.38 7.88 5.37
N ILE A 177 14.50 8.37 4.52
CA ILE A 177 14.82 8.85 3.17
C ILE A 177 14.24 10.25 2.97
N SER A 178 15.03 11.15 2.41
CA SER A 178 14.59 12.52 2.16
C SER A 178 13.95 12.69 0.77
N LYS A 179 13.12 13.74 0.62
CA LYS A 179 12.60 14.14 -0.71
C LYS A 179 13.73 14.37 -1.71
N GLY A 180 14.83 15.01 -1.29
CA GLY A 180 16.00 15.26 -2.14
C GLY A 180 16.72 13.99 -2.61
N ASN A 181 16.51 12.86 -1.95
CA ASN A 181 17.04 11.57 -2.36
C ASN A 181 16.07 10.79 -3.25
N ILE A 182 14.77 10.83 -2.95
CA ILE A 182 13.75 10.17 -3.80
C ILE A 182 13.76 10.75 -5.23
N VAL A 183 13.96 12.04 -5.41
CA VAL A 183 14.03 12.66 -6.75
C VAL A 183 15.18 12.17 -7.63
N LYS A 184 16.16 11.47 -7.05
CA LYS A 184 17.26 10.84 -7.80
C LYS A 184 16.89 9.49 -8.40
N THR A 185 15.69 9.00 -8.12
CA THR A 185 15.20 7.73 -8.65
C THR A 185 14.52 7.91 -10.00
N HIS A 186 14.35 6.79 -10.70
CA HIS A 186 13.72 6.74 -12.01
C HIS A 186 12.48 5.84 -11.95
N ILE A 187 11.49 6.19 -12.74
CA ILE A 187 10.25 5.44 -12.88
C ILE A 187 10.27 4.75 -14.24
N LEU A 188 10.13 3.44 -14.23
CA LEU A 188 10.00 2.63 -15.43
C LEU A 188 8.53 2.60 -15.84
N MET A 189 8.23 3.05 -17.05
CA MET A 189 6.88 3.27 -17.53
C MET A 189 6.57 2.42 -18.76
N PRO A 190 5.81 1.33 -18.62
CA PRO A 190 5.18 0.66 -19.77
C PRO A 190 4.09 1.53 -20.39
N PRO A 191 3.61 1.20 -21.60
CA PRO A 191 2.36 1.77 -22.12
C PRO A 191 1.21 1.62 -21.10
N ILE A 192 0.30 2.60 -21.07
CA ILE A 192 -0.72 2.69 -20.02
C ILE A 192 -1.66 1.46 -19.99
N GLU A 193 -1.93 0.88 -21.15
CA GLU A 193 -2.74 -0.34 -21.26
C GLU A 193 -2.03 -1.54 -20.61
N GLU A 194 -0.70 -1.61 -20.73
CA GLU A 194 0.08 -2.66 -20.09
C GLU A 194 0.20 -2.43 -18.57
N GLN A 195 0.33 -1.17 -18.14
CA GLN A 195 0.28 -0.83 -16.71
C GLN A 195 -1.04 -1.32 -16.10
N ALA A 196 -2.18 -1.04 -16.76
CA ALA A 196 -3.49 -1.47 -16.32
C ALA A 196 -3.61 -2.99 -16.24
N ALA A 197 -3.15 -3.70 -17.27
CA ALA A 197 -3.20 -5.16 -17.31
C ALA A 197 -2.32 -5.80 -16.21
N ILE A 198 -1.13 -5.24 -15.95
CA ILE A 198 -0.26 -5.72 -14.86
C ILE A 198 -0.89 -5.44 -13.50
N ALA A 199 -1.44 -4.24 -13.29
CA ALA A 199 -2.12 -3.89 -12.04
C ALA A 199 -3.32 -4.80 -11.77
N GLU A 200 -4.09 -5.17 -12.80
CA GLU A 200 -5.21 -6.12 -12.69
C GLU A 200 -4.74 -7.52 -12.27
N VAL A 201 -3.67 -8.04 -12.86
CA VAL A 201 -3.10 -9.35 -12.46
C VAL A 201 -2.66 -9.33 -11.01
N LEU A 202 -1.98 -8.27 -10.56
CA LEU A 202 -1.47 -8.17 -9.20
C LEU A 202 -2.60 -7.94 -8.18
N SER A 203 -3.59 -7.11 -8.49
CA SER A 203 -4.76 -6.90 -7.63
C SER A 203 -5.62 -8.16 -7.48
N THR A 204 -5.72 -8.96 -8.55
CA THR A 204 -6.37 -10.28 -8.49
C THR A 204 -5.64 -11.22 -7.52
N ALA A 205 -4.30 -11.23 -7.58
CA ALA A 205 -3.50 -12.01 -6.64
C ALA A 205 -3.66 -11.54 -5.19
N ASP A 206 -3.78 -10.23 -4.95
CA ASP A 206 -4.05 -9.68 -3.62
C ASP A 206 -5.41 -10.12 -3.09
N ARG A 207 -6.43 -10.02 -3.92
CA ARG A 207 -7.78 -10.45 -3.54
C ARG A 207 -7.85 -11.93 -3.18
N GLU A 208 -7.15 -12.81 -3.92
CA GLU A 208 -7.04 -14.23 -3.58
C GLU A 208 -6.34 -14.44 -2.23
N ILE A 209 -5.28 -13.69 -1.95
CA ILE A 209 -4.54 -13.74 -0.68
C ILE A 209 -5.44 -13.29 0.47
N GLU A 210 -6.14 -12.18 0.31
CA GLU A 210 -7.05 -11.64 1.32
C GLU A 210 -8.19 -12.61 1.65
N LEU A 211 -8.85 -13.18 0.64
CA LEU A 211 -9.90 -14.16 0.83
C LEU A 211 -9.40 -15.40 1.59
N LEU A 212 -8.18 -15.86 1.30
CA LEU A 212 -7.57 -16.97 2.04
C LEU A 212 -7.25 -16.59 3.49
N GLN A 213 -6.81 -15.37 3.75
CA GLN A 213 -6.55 -14.89 5.11
C GLN A 213 -7.84 -14.81 5.92
N GLN A 214 -8.92 -14.26 5.35
CA GLN A 214 -10.24 -14.19 5.98
C GLN A 214 -10.79 -15.58 6.29
N ASP A 215 -10.65 -16.51 5.35
CA ASP A 215 -11.10 -17.90 5.51
C ASP A 215 -10.31 -18.62 6.63
N ILE A 216 -9.00 -18.42 6.71
CA ILE A 216 -8.16 -18.95 7.79
C ILE A 216 -8.58 -18.38 9.15
N GLU A 217 -8.84 -17.08 9.22
CA GLU A 217 -9.26 -16.44 10.47
C GLU A 217 -10.63 -16.94 10.94
N GLN A 218 -11.59 -17.09 10.03
CA GLN A 218 -12.90 -17.67 10.34
C GLN A 218 -12.79 -19.11 10.89
N GLU A 219 -11.92 -19.94 10.29
CA GLU A 219 -11.69 -21.31 10.78
C GLU A 219 -11.03 -21.31 12.18
N LYS A 220 -10.11 -20.40 12.44
CA LYS A 220 -9.51 -20.23 13.78
C LYS A 220 -10.56 -19.84 14.82
N GLN A 221 -11.45 -18.91 14.48
CA GLN A 221 -12.54 -18.48 15.36
C GLN A 221 -13.54 -19.61 15.62
N LYS A 222 -13.94 -20.36 14.58
CA LYS A 222 -14.80 -21.56 14.71
C LYS A 222 -14.15 -22.59 15.63
N LYS A 223 -12.87 -22.88 15.42
CA LYS A 223 -12.13 -23.82 16.28
C LYS A 223 -12.13 -23.37 17.74
N LYS A 224 -11.86 -22.07 17.99
CA LYS A 224 -11.85 -21.50 19.34
C LYS A 224 -13.23 -21.62 20.01
N ALA A 225 -14.31 -21.30 19.28
CA ALA A 225 -15.67 -21.41 19.78
C ALA A 225 -16.05 -22.87 20.13
N LEU A 226 -15.73 -23.83 19.23
CA LEU A 226 -15.97 -25.26 19.48
C LEU A 226 -15.18 -25.78 20.69
N MET A 227 -13.92 -25.37 20.83
CA MET A 227 -13.12 -25.74 22.01
C MET A 227 -13.75 -25.23 23.31
N GLN A 228 -14.26 -24.01 23.34
CA GLN A 228 -14.93 -23.45 24.52
C GLN A 228 -16.21 -24.27 24.87
N LEU A 229 -17.03 -24.59 23.87
CA LEU A 229 -18.25 -25.37 24.07
C LEU A 229 -17.97 -26.77 24.60
N LEU A 230 -16.92 -27.42 24.10
CA LEU A 230 -16.50 -28.75 24.53
C LEU A 230 -15.90 -28.75 25.93
N LEU A 231 -15.02 -27.79 26.25
CA LEU A 231 -14.34 -27.68 27.53
C LEU A 231 -15.31 -27.30 28.66
N THR A 232 -16.35 -26.52 28.36
CA THR A 232 -17.38 -26.14 29.34
C THR A 232 -18.48 -27.20 29.50
N GLY A 233 -18.44 -28.28 28.72
CA GLY A 233 -19.43 -29.36 28.78
C GLY A 233 -20.80 -29.00 28.21
N ILE A 234 -20.98 -27.84 27.58
CA ILE A 234 -22.21 -27.40 26.92
C ILE A 234 -22.52 -28.31 25.74
N VAL A 235 -21.50 -28.74 25.02
CA VAL A 235 -21.61 -29.75 23.96
C VAL A 235 -20.79 -30.98 24.37
N ARG A 236 -21.37 -32.16 24.25
CA ARG A 236 -20.73 -33.45 24.52
C ARG A 236 -20.56 -34.22 23.23
N VAL A 237 -19.40 -34.83 23.04
CA VAL A 237 -19.20 -35.79 21.94
C VAL A 237 -19.93 -37.06 22.29
N LYS A 238 -20.76 -37.58 21.37
CA LYS A 238 -21.30 -38.93 21.52
C LYS A 238 -20.17 -39.94 21.29
N THR A 239 -19.87 -40.71 22.32
CA THR A 239 -19.01 -41.88 22.21
C THR A 239 -19.74 -43.01 21.54
#